data_151d5a6d1f0d66dc99be84e59ffc4f91
#
_entry.id   151d5a6d1f0d66dc99be84e59ffc4f91
#
_cell.length_a   1.000
_cell.length_b   1.000
_cell.length_c   1.000
_cell.angle_alpha   90.00
_cell.angle_beta   90.00
_cell.angle_gamma   90.00
#
_symmetry.space_group_name_H-M   'P 1'
#
loop_
_entity.id
_entity.type
_entity.pdbx_description
1 polymer ?
#
loop_
_entity_poly.entity_id
_entity_poly.type
_entity_poly.pdbx_seq_one_letter_code
_entity_poly.pdbx_strand_id
1 'polypeptide(L)'
;YENDDIMRPYYGDDYAIACCVSAMRVGKDMQFFGARANIAKLMMMAINGGRDENKFEQVGPEMPVMDGDVLDYEEVLRRMDFYRPWLAKTYVSAMNTIHYMHDKYAYEKSQMALHDTEVRRLMAFGIAGMSCMADSLSAIKYAKVKPIRNPENGIIVDFEIEGDFPKFGNDDDRVDQIACEQVEKFYQALTQFPLYRGAIHTMSILTITSNVMYGKKTGNTPDGHRHGEPLAPGANPMSGRDVSGALASLNSVAKLSYTYCRDGISNTFSITPGALGKTDEEQVNNLVAIMGGYFAQNAHHLNVNVLNRETLMAAYEHPEQYPNLTIRVSGYAVNF
;
A
#
# COMPACT_ATOMS: atom_id res chain seq x y z
N TYR A 1 21.00 2.94 -2.26
CA TYR A 1 20.92 2.92 -3.72
C TYR A 1 22.15 2.30 -4.39
N GLU A 2 23.34 2.54 -3.89
CA GLU A 2 24.59 2.00 -4.46
C GLU A 2 24.64 0.47 -4.48
N ASN A 3 24.03 -0.16 -3.51
CA ASN A 3 23.98 -1.62 -3.35
C ASN A 3 22.68 -2.25 -3.83
N ASP A 4 21.87 -1.51 -4.58
CA ASP A 4 20.57 -1.96 -5.04
C ASP A 4 20.64 -2.69 -6.37
N ASP A 5 20.32 -3.95 -6.36
CA ASP A 5 20.36 -4.83 -7.52
C ASP A 5 19.13 -4.72 -8.44
N ILE A 6 18.10 -3.99 -8.02
CA ILE A 6 16.82 -3.86 -8.74
C ILE A 6 16.65 -2.47 -9.34
N MET A 7 16.72 -1.43 -8.52
CA MET A 7 16.39 -0.07 -8.94
C MET A 7 17.54 0.61 -9.70
N ARG A 8 18.77 0.47 -9.23
CA ARG A 8 19.92 1.06 -9.87
C ARG A 8 20.16 0.57 -11.31
N PRO A 9 20.13 -0.74 -11.61
CA PRO A 9 20.23 -1.23 -12.99
C PRO A 9 19.10 -0.71 -13.90
N TYR A 10 17.93 -0.44 -13.34
CA TYR A 10 16.76 0.02 -14.10
C TYR A 10 16.75 1.53 -14.35
N TYR A 11 17.16 2.34 -13.36
CA TYR A 11 17.11 3.81 -13.44
C TYR A 11 18.46 4.45 -13.72
N GLY A 12 19.59 3.76 -13.51
CA GLY A 12 20.93 4.29 -13.70
C GLY A 12 21.35 5.28 -12.61
N ASP A 13 22.45 6.00 -12.89
CA ASP A 13 23.06 6.91 -11.91
C ASP A 13 22.44 8.33 -11.94
N ASP A 14 21.75 8.72 -13.03
CA ASP A 14 20.99 9.99 -13.14
C ASP A 14 19.61 9.90 -12.47
N TYR A 15 19.59 9.36 -11.29
CA TYR A 15 18.39 9.01 -10.54
C TYR A 15 17.92 10.15 -9.65
N ALA A 16 16.60 10.38 -9.62
CA ALA A 16 15.95 11.26 -8.67
C ALA A 16 14.64 10.63 -8.15
N ILE A 17 14.23 11.08 -6.97
CA ILE A 17 12.90 10.75 -6.44
C ILE A 17 11.93 11.85 -6.85
N ALA A 18 10.92 11.48 -7.63
CA ALA A 18 9.80 12.34 -7.93
C ALA A 18 8.73 12.17 -6.84
N CYS A 19 8.18 13.27 -6.34
CA CYS A 19 7.17 13.30 -5.30
C CYS A 19 7.63 12.62 -3.99
N CYS A 20 7.07 11.46 -3.63
CA CYS A 20 7.31 10.82 -2.33
C CYS A 20 8.26 9.62 -2.42
N VAL A 21 8.06 8.73 -3.38
CA VAL A 21 8.75 7.43 -3.46
C VAL A 21 9.12 7.03 -4.89
N SER A 22 8.64 7.75 -5.90
CA SER A 22 8.75 7.37 -7.30
C SER A 22 10.14 7.67 -7.84
N ALA A 23 10.80 6.66 -8.37
CA ALA A 23 12.10 6.81 -9.00
C ALA A 23 11.96 7.18 -10.47
N MET A 24 12.83 8.04 -10.97
CA MET A 24 12.92 8.40 -12.39
C MET A 24 14.30 8.92 -12.77
N ARG A 25 14.67 8.75 -14.03
CA ARG A 25 15.89 9.38 -14.59
C ARG A 25 15.61 10.82 -14.94
N VAL A 26 16.47 11.71 -14.47
CA VAL A 26 16.31 13.15 -14.65
C VAL A 26 16.37 13.52 -16.14
N GLY A 27 15.34 14.23 -16.62
CA GLY A 27 15.23 14.67 -18.02
C GLY A 27 14.98 13.57 -19.06
N LYS A 28 14.90 12.30 -18.66
CA LYS A 28 14.78 11.14 -19.55
C LYS A 28 13.51 10.33 -19.32
N ASP A 29 12.95 10.38 -18.13
CA ASP A 29 11.72 9.68 -17.79
C ASP A 29 10.58 10.67 -17.55
N MET A 30 9.40 10.31 -17.98
CA MET A 30 8.15 10.98 -17.64
C MET A 30 7.24 10.00 -16.93
N GLN A 31 6.71 10.40 -15.78
CA GLN A 31 5.82 9.58 -14.99
C GLN A 31 4.37 10.00 -15.17
N PHE A 32 3.53 9.06 -15.56
CA PHE A 32 2.08 9.19 -15.53
C PHE A 32 1.55 8.67 -14.20
N PHE A 33 0.80 9.50 -13.51
CA PHE A 33 0.21 9.20 -12.22
C PHE A 33 -1.21 9.76 -12.16
N GLY A 34 -2.19 9.02 -11.62
CA GLY A 34 -3.57 9.54 -11.62
C GLY A 34 -4.51 8.94 -10.60
N ALA A 35 -4.37 7.67 -10.25
CA ALA A 35 -5.32 6.98 -9.38
C ALA A 35 -4.64 5.86 -8.59
N ARG A 36 -5.37 5.28 -7.63
CA ARG A 36 -4.97 4.09 -6.87
C ARG A 36 -6.09 3.08 -6.80
N ALA A 37 -5.73 1.80 -6.75
CA ALA A 37 -6.67 0.71 -6.52
C ALA A 37 -6.67 0.30 -5.05
N ASN A 38 -7.85 0.15 -4.45
CA ASN A 38 -8.02 -0.41 -3.11
C ASN A 38 -8.15 -1.94 -3.20
N ILE A 39 -7.07 -2.66 -2.89
CA ILE A 39 -7.04 -4.13 -3.01
C ILE A 39 -7.73 -4.86 -1.85
N ALA A 40 -7.87 -4.22 -0.68
CA ALA A 40 -8.72 -4.75 0.37
C ALA A 40 -10.19 -4.77 -0.06
N LYS A 41 -10.64 -3.74 -0.77
CA LYS A 41 -11.96 -3.68 -1.38
C LYS A 41 -12.16 -4.73 -2.47
N LEU A 42 -11.11 -5.04 -3.25
CA LEU A 42 -11.16 -6.14 -4.24
C LEU A 42 -11.48 -7.47 -3.56
N MET A 43 -10.86 -7.77 -2.43
CA MET A 43 -11.14 -8.99 -1.67
C MET A 43 -12.60 -9.01 -1.17
N MET A 44 -13.09 -7.90 -0.63
CA MET A 44 -14.49 -7.80 -0.19
C MET A 44 -15.48 -7.98 -1.34
N MET A 45 -15.18 -7.44 -2.51
CA MET A 45 -15.98 -7.67 -3.72
C MET A 45 -15.93 -9.13 -4.16
N ALA A 46 -14.77 -9.78 -4.09
CA ALA A 46 -14.63 -11.21 -4.43
C ALA A 46 -15.50 -12.10 -3.51
N ILE A 47 -15.51 -11.83 -2.22
CA ILE A 47 -16.35 -12.51 -1.23
C ILE A 47 -17.84 -12.26 -1.53
N ASN A 48 -18.21 -11.06 -1.95
CA ASN A 48 -19.58 -10.62 -2.18
C ASN A 48 -20.06 -10.74 -3.65
N GLY A 49 -19.36 -11.51 -4.48
CA GLY A 49 -19.82 -11.78 -5.85
C GLY A 49 -19.87 -10.54 -6.74
N GLY A 50 -18.94 -9.59 -6.55
CA GLY A 50 -18.81 -8.34 -7.30
C GLY A 50 -19.66 -7.18 -6.76
N ARG A 51 -20.31 -7.36 -5.61
CA ARG A 51 -21.12 -6.32 -4.96
C ARG A 51 -20.33 -5.53 -3.94
N ASP A 52 -20.70 -4.26 -3.80
CA ASP A 52 -20.20 -3.37 -2.74
C ASP A 52 -20.86 -3.73 -1.41
N GLU A 53 -20.08 -4.04 -0.38
CA GLU A 53 -20.57 -4.44 0.93
C GLU A 53 -21.25 -3.32 1.74
N ASN A 54 -21.02 -2.05 1.34
CA ASN A 54 -21.62 -0.89 2.01
C ASN A 54 -22.89 -0.38 1.30
N LYS A 55 -22.89 -0.42 -0.05
CA LYS A 55 -23.98 0.10 -0.87
C LYS A 55 -24.87 -0.98 -1.45
N PHE A 56 -24.42 -2.23 -1.41
CA PHE A 56 -25.10 -3.41 -1.96
C PHE A 56 -25.27 -3.42 -3.49
N GLU A 57 -24.65 -2.46 -4.17
CA GLU A 57 -24.68 -2.29 -5.62
C GLU A 57 -23.75 -3.31 -6.31
N GLN A 58 -24.17 -3.81 -7.49
CA GLN A 58 -23.29 -4.60 -8.34
C GLN A 58 -22.27 -3.67 -9.02
N VAL A 59 -20.99 -3.85 -8.73
CA VAL A 59 -19.88 -3.03 -9.24
C VAL A 59 -19.01 -3.81 -10.20
N GLY A 60 -18.67 -5.05 -9.87
CA GLY A 60 -17.88 -5.95 -10.69
C GLY A 60 -18.72 -6.97 -11.46
N PRO A 61 -18.08 -7.88 -12.22
CA PRO A 61 -18.76 -9.00 -12.84
C PRO A 61 -19.59 -9.79 -11.81
N GLU A 62 -20.77 -10.22 -12.20
CA GLU A 62 -21.69 -10.93 -11.32
C GLU A 62 -21.22 -12.35 -11.03
N MET A 63 -21.21 -12.71 -9.75
CA MET A 63 -20.96 -14.05 -9.22
C MET A 63 -21.83 -14.25 -7.97
N PRO A 64 -22.20 -15.46 -7.60
CA PRO A 64 -22.87 -15.70 -6.32
C PRO A 64 -22.03 -15.20 -5.14
N VAL A 65 -22.67 -14.62 -4.12
CA VAL A 65 -22.03 -14.35 -2.84
C VAL A 65 -21.49 -15.67 -2.28
N MET A 66 -20.35 -15.64 -1.60
CA MET A 66 -19.82 -16.86 -0.95
C MET A 66 -20.84 -17.44 0.04
N ASP A 67 -21.08 -18.71 -0.07
CA ASP A 67 -21.87 -19.50 0.89
C ASP A 67 -20.98 -20.05 2.01
N GLY A 68 -21.62 -20.86 2.88
CA GLY A 68 -20.98 -21.52 4.00
C GLY A 68 -20.95 -20.67 5.27
N ASP A 69 -20.73 -21.38 6.38
CA ASP A 69 -20.67 -20.79 7.72
C ASP A 69 -19.27 -20.32 8.11
N VAL A 70 -18.27 -20.67 7.30
CA VAL A 70 -16.86 -20.30 7.48
C VAL A 70 -16.28 -20.01 6.10
N LEU A 71 -15.48 -18.94 5.99
CA LEU A 71 -14.81 -18.62 4.74
C LEU A 71 -13.71 -19.64 4.42
N ASP A 72 -13.69 -20.13 3.19
CA ASP A 72 -12.65 -21.01 2.66
C ASP A 72 -11.56 -20.18 1.98
N TYR A 73 -10.31 -20.39 2.37
CA TYR A 73 -9.17 -19.62 1.89
C TYR A 73 -8.93 -19.79 0.38
N GLU A 74 -8.97 -21.03 -0.11
CA GLU A 74 -8.71 -21.32 -1.53
C GLU A 74 -9.83 -20.75 -2.41
N GLU A 75 -11.08 -20.83 -1.95
CA GLU A 75 -12.21 -20.24 -2.66
C GLU A 75 -12.11 -18.70 -2.71
N VAL A 76 -11.69 -18.05 -1.62
CA VAL A 76 -11.45 -16.59 -1.64
C VAL A 76 -10.36 -16.24 -2.65
N LEU A 77 -9.24 -16.97 -2.65
CA LEU A 77 -8.16 -16.74 -3.61
C LEU A 77 -8.63 -16.95 -5.06
N ARG A 78 -9.36 -18.02 -5.33
CA ARG A 78 -9.91 -18.31 -6.66
C ARG A 78 -10.83 -17.18 -7.15
N ARG A 79 -11.65 -16.63 -6.27
CA ARG A 79 -12.52 -15.49 -6.58
C ARG A 79 -11.73 -14.21 -6.79
N MET A 80 -10.73 -13.96 -5.98
CA MET A 80 -9.83 -12.81 -6.18
C MET A 80 -9.11 -12.92 -7.53
N ASP A 81 -8.68 -14.11 -7.94
CA ASP A 81 -8.03 -14.35 -9.24
C ASP A 81 -9.00 -14.10 -10.42
N PHE A 82 -10.30 -14.31 -10.23
CA PHE A 82 -11.32 -13.95 -11.22
C PHE A 82 -11.54 -12.42 -11.31
N TYR A 83 -11.60 -11.71 -10.17
CA TYR A 83 -11.86 -10.26 -10.18
C TYR A 83 -10.62 -9.42 -10.47
N ARG A 84 -9.42 -9.92 -10.21
CA ARG A 84 -8.17 -9.18 -10.40
C ARG A 84 -7.95 -8.69 -11.84
N PRO A 85 -8.10 -9.51 -12.88
CA PRO A 85 -7.98 -9.03 -14.27
C PRO A 85 -9.04 -8.00 -14.64
N TRP A 86 -10.26 -8.12 -14.13
CA TRP A 86 -11.30 -7.12 -14.32
C TRP A 86 -10.92 -5.77 -13.70
N LEU A 87 -10.45 -5.76 -12.46
CA LEU A 87 -9.99 -4.55 -11.80
C LEU A 87 -8.78 -3.95 -12.54
N ALA A 88 -7.81 -4.79 -12.91
CA ALA A 88 -6.62 -4.35 -13.66
C ALA A 88 -7.01 -3.70 -15.00
N LYS A 89 -7.91 -4.31 -15.76
CA LYS A 89 -8.43 -3.73 -17.02
C LYS A 89 -9.13 -2.40 -16.80
N THR A 90 -9.99 -2.30 -15.80
CA THR A 90 -10.70 -1.07 -15.43
C THR A 90 -9.72 0.02 -15.04
N TYR A 91 -8.74 -0.31 -14.22
CA TYR A 91 -7.72 0.62 -13.73
C TYR A 91 -6.81 1.11 -14.87
N VAL A 92 -6.31 0.21 -15.72
CA VAL A 92 -5.53 0.57 -16.91
C VAL A 92 -6.34 1.47 -17.86
N SER A 93 -7.62 1.14 -18.09
CA SER A 93 -8.50 1.95 -18.94
C SER A 93 -8.72 3.35 -18.37
N ALA A 94 -8.91 3.47 -17.05
CA ALA A 94 -9.04 4.75 -16.37
C ALA A 94 -7.76 5.59 -16.50
N MET A 95 -6.59 4.99 -16.24
CA MET A 95 -5.30 5.66 -16.37
C MET A 95 -5.01 6.12 -17.80
N ASN A 96 -5.25 5.26 -18.78
CA ASN A 96 -5.13 5.61 -20.20
C ASN A 96 -6.03 6.79 -20.57
N THR A 97 -7.27 6.80 -20.08
CA THR A 97 -8.23 7.89 -20.34
C THR A 97 -7.79 9.20 -19.70
N ILE A 98 -7.35 9.16 -18.43
CA ILE A 98 -6.85 10.33 -17.71
C ILE A 98 -5.67 10.96 -18.48
N HIS A 99 -4.69 10.15 -18.88
CA HIS A 99 -3.50 10.67 -19.56
C HIS A 99 -3.78 11.10 -21.00
N TYR A 100 -4.68 10.42 -21.73
CA TYR A 100 -5.18 10.92 -23.00
C TYR A 100 -5.85 12.28 -22.88
N MET A 101 -6.69 12.48 -21.86
CA MET A 101 -7.37 13.76 -21.61
C MET A 101 -6.39 14.88 -21.24
N HIS A 102 -5.38 14.59 -20.44
CA HIS A 102 -4.31 15.54 -20.15
C HIS A 102 -3.53 15.93 -21.42
N ASP A 103 -3.15 14.96 -22.22
CA ASP A 103 -2.38 15.18 -23.43
C ASP A 103 -3.17 15.93 -24.52
N LYS A 104 -4.47 15.70 -24.61
CA LYS A 104 -5.38 16.46 -25.48
C LYS A 104 -5.29 17.98 -25.26
N TYR A 105 -4.97 18.42 -24.05
CA TYR A 105 -4.76 19.82 -23.69
C TYR A 105 -3.28 20.21 -23.62
N ALA A 106 -2.41 19.46 -24.26
CA ALA A 106 -0.96 19.69 -24.34
C ALA A 106 -0.24 19.65 -22.96
N TYR A 107 -0.79 19.00 -21.96
CA TYR A 107 -0.19 18.88 -20.63
C TYR A 107 1.17 18.18 -20.68
N GLU A 108 1.25 17.02 -21.33
CA GLU A 108 2.50 16.28 -21.49
C GLU A 108 3.55 17.15 -22.20
N LYS A 109 3.19 17.83 -23.30
CA LYS A 109 4.08 18.70 -24.04
C LYS A 109 4.69 19.82 -23.17
N SER A 110 3.90 20.40 -22.29
CA SER A 110 4.37 21.42 -21.34
C SER A 110 5.34 20.85 -20.32
N GLN A 111 5.06 19.66 -19.80
CA GLN A 111 5.93 18.99 -18.83
C GLN A 111 7.26 18.54 -19.43
N MET A 112 7.28 18.25 -20.72
CA MET A 112 8.47 17.75 -21.42
C MET A 112 9.39 18.84 -22.00
N ALA A 113 9.17 20.10 -21.68
CA ALA A 113 9.95 21.21 -22.23
C ALA A 113 11.47 21.13 -21.93
N LEU A 114 11.84 20.44 -20.84
CA LEU A 114 13.24 20.26 -20.41
C LEU A 114 13.71 18.79 -20.51
N HIS A 115 12.98 17.95 -21.24
CA HIS A 115 13.34 16.55 -21.43
C HIS A 115 14.17 16.36 -22.70
N ASP A 116 14.87 15.23 -22.75
CA ASP A 116 15.53 14.73 -23.95
C ASP A 116 14.52 14.47 -25.08
N THR A 117 15.02 14.28 -26.30
CA THR A 117 14.18 13.98 -27.47
C THR A 117 13.52 12.60 -27.38
N GLU A 118 14.19 11.65 -26.73
CA GLU A 118 13.66 10.31 -26.46
C GLU A 118 13.29 10.19 -24.98
N VAL A 119 11.99 10.14 -24.69
CA VAL A 119 11.48 10.07 -23.32
C VAL A 119 10.86 8.71 -23.06
N ARG A 120 11.34 8.05 -22.01
CA ARG A 120 10.71 6.83 -21.48
C ARG A 120 9.51 7.23 -20.62
N ARG A 121 8.32 6.72 -20.99
CA ARG A 121 7.08 6.97 -20.24
C ARG A 121 6.82 5.86 -19.25
N LEU A 122 6.63 6.21 -18.00
CA LEU A 122 6.28 5.31 -16.90
C LEU A 122 4.85 5.60 -16.47
N MET A 123 3.99 4.60 -16.44
CA MET A 123 2.64 4.73 -15.90
C MET A 123 2.57 4.08 -14.54
N ALA A 124 2.39 4.90 -13.52
CA ALA A 124 2.44 4.51 -12.13
C ALA A 124 1.06 4.08 -11.61
N PHE A 125 0.94 2.80 -11.26
CA PHE A 125 -0.25 2.21 -10.66
C PHE A 125 -0.07 2.11 -9.15
N GLY A 126 -0.80 2.90 -8.36
CA GLY A 126 -0.75 2.81 -6.91
C GLY A 126 -1.75 1.80 -6.37
N ILE A 127 -1.37 1.10 -5.30
CA ILE A 127 -2.27 0.25 -4.51
C ILE A 127 -2.38 0.72 -3.08
N ALA A 128 -3.56 0.52 -2.50
CA ALA A 128 -3.90 0.80 -1.11
C ALA A 128 -4.52 -0.44 -0.45
N GLY A 129 -4.40 -0.55 0.88
CA GLY A 129 -5.02 -1.63 1.65
C GLY A 129 -4.28 -2.97 1.60
N MET A 130 -2.99 -2.96 1.24
CA MET A 130 -2.18 -4.17 1.12
C MET A 130 -2.12 -4.95 2.44
N SER A 131 -1.75 -4.32 3.54
CA SER A 131 -1.65 -4.99 4.85
C SER A 131 -3.00 -5.46 5.39
N CYS A 132 -4.08 -4.67 5.22
CA CYS A 132 -5.44 -5.08 5.57
C CYS A 132 -5.88 -6.34 4.79
N MET A 133 -5.61 -6.38 3.50
CA MET A 133 -5.88 -7.56 2.66
C MET A 133 -5.04 -8.76 3.09
N ALA A 134 -3.73 -8.59 3.33
CA ALA A 134 -2.84 -9.66 3.75
C ALA A 134 -3.26 -10.26 5.10
N ASP A 135 -3.57 -9.40 6.07
CA ASP A 135 -4.07 -9.81 7.39
C ASP A 135 -5.42 -10.51 7.29
N SER A 136 -6.32 -10.03 6.43
CA SER A 136 -7.61 -10.67 6.19
C SER A 136 -7.46 -12.06 5.58
N LEU A 137 -6.60 -12.24 4.60
CA LEU A 137 -6.30 -13.54 4.02
C LEU A 137 -5.60 -14.45 5.04
N SER A 138 -4.73 -13.91 5.89
CA SER A 138 -4.11 -14.63 6.98
C SER A 138 -5.15 -15.10 8.01
N ALA A 139 -6.10 -14.24 8.38
CA ALA A 139 -7.20 -14.61 9.27
C ALA A 139 -8.05 -15.75 8.69
N ILE A 140 -8.41 -15.67 7.41
CA ILE A 140 -9.18 -16.74 6.72
C ILE A 140 -8.40 -18.05 6.68
N LYS A 141 -7.06 -17.99 6.53
CA LYS A 141 -6.21 -19.17 6.41
C LYS A 141 -5.90 -19.85 7.75
N TYR A 142 -5.70 -19.08 8.81
CA TYR A 142 -5.15 -19.58 10.08
C TYR A 142 -6.11 -19.50 11.26
N ALA A 143 -7.19 -18.72 11.16
CA ALA A 143 -8.25 -18.68 12.12
C ALA A 143 -9.55 -19.21 11.51
N LYS A 144 -10.65 -19.15 12.27
CA LYS A 144 -11.98 -19.49 11.78
C LYS A 144 -12.78 -18.21 11.62
N VAL A 145 -13.00 -17.80 10.38
CA VAL A 145 -13.71 -16.57 10.01
C VAL A 145 -15.12 -16.91 9.56
N LYS A 146 -16.13 -16.53 10.35
CA LYS A 146 -17.55 -16.72 10.05
C LYS A 146 -18.14 -15.45 9.46
N PRO A 147 -18.73 -15.51 8.26
CA PRO A 147 -19.35 -14.33 7.64
C PRO A 147 -20.70 -14.02 8.31
N ILE A 148 -20.90 -12.73 8.61
CA ILE A 148 -22.18 -12.19 9.07
C ILE A 148 -22.86 -11.54 7.86
N ARG A 149 -24.07 -12.02 7.55
CA ARG A 149 -24.80 -11.64 6.33
C ARG A 149 -25.90 -10.64 6.65
N ASN A 150 -26.09 -9.68 5.76
CA ASN A 150 -27.28 -8.86 5.78
C ASN A 150 -28.52 -9.75 5.49
N PRO A 151 -29.54 -9.78 6.36
CA PRO A 151 -30.67 -10.68 6.23
C PRO A 151 -31.58 -10.39 5.03
N GLU A 152 -31.54 -9.18 4.47
CA GLU A 152 -32.40 -8.76 3.35
C GLU A 152 -31.85 -9.18 1.99
N ASN A 153 -30.51 -9.21 1.84
CA ASN A 153 -29.88 -9.41 0.54
C ASN A 153 -28.75 -10.45 0.53
N GLY A 154 -28.40 -11.03 1.68
CA GLY A 154 -27.39 -12.07 1.82
C GLY A 154 -25.93 -11.59 1.67
N ILE A 155 -25.70 -10.29 1.49
CA ILE A 155 -24.35 -9.71 1.35
C ILE A 155 -23.62 -9.83 2.70
N ILE A 156 -22.36 -10.24 2.64
CA ILE A 156 -21.50 -10.34 3.82
C ILE A 156 -21.04 -8.94 4.21
N VAL A 157 -21.39 -8.51 5.41
CA VAL A 157 -21.17 -7.15 5.92
C VAL A 157 -20.28 -7.10 7.15
N ASP A 158 -20.07 -8.25 7.83
CA ASP A 158 -19.19 -8.33 8.99
C ASP A 158 -18.66 -9.76 9.18
N PHE A 159 -17.80 -9.97 10.16
CA PHE A 159 -17.14 -11.23 10.43
C PHE A 159 -16.99 -11.48 11.93
N GLU A 160 -17.21 -12.72 12.34
CA GLU A 160 -16.80 -13.25 13.63
C GLU A 160 -15.51 -14.05 13.45
N ILE A 161 -14.47 -13.70 14.21
CA ILE A 161 -13.14 -14.29 14.08
C ILE A 161 -12.85 -15.10 15.35
N GLU A 162 -12.69 -16.41 15.20
CA GLU A 162 -12.35 -17.34 16.28
C GLU A 162 -10.91 -17.86 16.08
N GLY A 163 -10.06 -17.60 17.07
CA GLY A 163 -8.63 -17.97 17.03
C GLY A 163 -7.71 -16.80 16.70
N ASP A 164 -6.42 -17.05 16.75
CA ASP A 164 -5.37 -16.07 16.40
C ASP A 164 -4.77 -16.39 15.03
N PHE A 165 -4.18 -15.37 14.39
CA PHE A 165 -3.57 -15.48 13.07
C PHE A 165 -2.36 -14.56 12.96
N PRO A 166 -1.38 -14.91 12.09
CA PRO A 166 -0.24 -14.05 11.80
C PRO A 166 -0.68 -12.71 11.24
N LYS A 167 -0.06 -11.61 11.72
CA LYS A 167 -0.35 -10.24 11.27
C LYS A 167 0.90 -9.64 10.64
N PHE A 168 0.72 -8.97 9.51
CA PHE A 168 1.79 -8.29 8.78
C PHE A 168 2.49 -7.26 9.65
N GLY A 169 3.81 -7.16 9.55
CA GLY A 169 4.63 -6.28 10.36
C GLY A 169 5.27 -6.95 11.60
N ASN A 170 5.29 -8.27 11.66
CA ASN A 170 5.87 -9.04 12.76
C ASN A 170 6.98 -10.01 12.30
N ASP A 171 7.50 -9.82 11.08
CA ASP A 171 8.51 -10.70 10.46
C ASP A 171 8.06 -12.16 10.40
N ASP A 172 6.78 -12.39 10.16
CA ASP A 172 6.18 -13.72 10.07
C ASP A 172 5.92 -14.07 8.59
N ASP A 173 6.72 -14.99 8.06
CA ASP A 173 6.65 -15.39 6.65
C ASP A 173 5.29 -15.94 6.25
N ARG A 174 4.48 -16.45 7.18
CA ARG A 174 3.15 -16.96 6.89
C ARG A 174 2.19 -15.89 6.32
N VAL A 175 2.31 -14.65 6.78
CA VAL A 175 1.51 -13.53 6.29
C VAL A 175 2.30 -12.63 5.33
N ASP A 176 3.61 -12.46 5.54
CA ASP A 176 4.46 -11.64 4.69
C ASP A 176 4.48 -12.19 3.24
N GLN A 177 4.54 -13.51 3.07
CA GLN A 177 4.44 -14.19 1.78
C GLN A 177 3.08 -13.93 1.10
N ILE A 178 1.98 -13.94 1.86
CA ILE A 178 0.65 -13.59 1.32
C ILE A 178 0.67 -12.18 0.75
N ALA A 179 1.24 -11.21 1.47
CA ALA A 179 1.36 -9.84 1.00
C ALA A 179 2.17 -9.76 -0.31
N CYS A 180 3.34 -10.40 -0.35
CA CYS A 180 4.22 -10.44 -1.52
C CYS A 180 3.52 -11.06 -2.74
N GLU A 181 2.88 -12.22 -2.59
CA GLU A 181 2.15 -12.90 -3.66
C GLU A 181 1.01 -12.06 -4.24
N GLN A 182 0.23 -11.39 -3.39
CA GLN A 182 -0.89 -10.59 -3.86
C GLN A 182 -0.42 -9.33 -4.60
N VAL A 183 0.68 -8.72 -4.16
CA VAL A 183 1.32 -7.58 -4.85
C VAL A 183 1.83 -8.02 -6.22
N GLU A 184 2.55 -9.13 -6.30
CA GLU A 184 3.05 -9.69 -7.55
C GLU A 184 1.90 -10.01 -8.53
N LYS A 185 0.89 -10.75 -8.07
CA LYS A 185 -0.27 -11.13 -8.89
C LYS A 185 -1.03 -9.91 -9.42
N PHE A 186 -1.12 -8.83 -8.64
CA PHE A 186 -1.76 -7.62 -9.10
C PHE A 186 -0.93 -6.91 -10.18
N TYR A 187 0.38 -6.81 -10.00
CA TYR A 187 1.27 -6.28 -11.03
C TYR A 187 1.20 -7.09 -12.33
N GLN A 188 1.25 -8.43 -12.23
CA GLN A 188 1.12 -9.32 -13.40
C GLN A 188 -0.21 -9.12 -14.14
N ALA A 189 -1.31 -8.88 -13.42
CA ALA A 189 -2.59 -8.59 -14.03
C ALA A 189 -2.60 -7.25 -14.77
N LEU A 190 -1.96 -6.22 -14.23
CA LEU A 190 -1.82 -4.90 -14.89
C LEU A 190 -1.05 -5.01 -16.21
N THR A 191 0.04 -5.78 -16.24
CA THR A 191 0.92 -5.90 -17.42
C THR A 191 0.28 -6.59 -18.62
N GLN A 192 -0.89 -7.18 -18.46
CA GLN A 192 -1.63 -7.81 -19.57
C GLN A 192 -2.30 -6.79 -20.50
N PHE A 193 -2.40 -5.53 -20.12
CA PHE A 193 -3.13 -4.51 -20.87
C PHE A 193 -2.19 -3.43 -21.39
N PRO A 194 -2.33 -3.00 -22.66
CA PRO A 194 -1.47 -1.99 -23.25
C PRO A 194 -1.71 -0.61 -22.65
N LEU A 195 -0.64 0.18 -22.57
CA LEU A 195 -0.67 1.51 -22.01
C LEU A 195 -0.63 2.60 -23.10
N TYR A 196 -1.23 3.74 -22.76
CA TYR A 196 -1.24 4.94 -23.59
C TYR A 196 0.21 5.36 -23.95
N ARG A 197 0.44 5.64 -25.24
CA ARG A 197 1.73 6.06 -25.82
C ARG A 197 2.89 5.08 -25.56
N GLY A 198 2.60 3.80 -25.38
CA GLY A 198 3.63 2.78 -25.14
C GLY A 198 4.36 2.95 -23.80
N ALA A 199 3.68 3.54 -22.81
CA ALA A 199 4.24 3.65 -21.46
C ALA A 199 4.54 2.27 -20.85
N ILE A 200 5.46 2.26 -19.90
CA ILE A 200 5.87 1.06 -19.15
C ILE A 200 5.10 1.03 -17.83
N HIS A 201 4.59 -0.14 -17.47
CA HIS A 201 3.94 -0.33 -16.17
C HIS A 201 4.95 -0.19 -15.04
N THR A 202 4.62 0.65 -14.07
CA THR A 202 5.24 0.68 -12.75
C THR A 202 4.15 0.64 -11.70
N MET A 203 4.47 0.16 -10.51
CA MET A 203 3.51 0.10 -9.41
C MET A 203 4.13 0.65 -8.13
N SER A 204 3.28 1.23 -7.29
CA SER A 204 3.67 1.70 -5.96
C SER A 204 2.71 1.20 -4.87
N ILE A 205 3.25 1.03 -3.68
CA ILE A 205 2.46 0.84 -2.46
C ILE A 205 2.53 2.16 -1.70
N LEU A 206 1.62 3.07 -2.05
CA LEU A 206 1.61 4.44 -1.54
C LEU A 206 0.18 4.96 -1.45
N THR A 207 -0.22 5.50 -0.31
CA THR A 207 -1.55 6.08 -0.12
C THR A 207 -1.56 7.59 0.09
N ILE A 208 -0.42 8.17 0.46
CA ILE A 208 -0.38 9.53 1.01
C ILE A 208 -1.35 9.60 2.21
N THR A 209 -2.20 10.62 2.31
CA THR A 209 -3.27 10.72 3.32
C THR A 209 -4.60 10.09 2.88
N SER A 210 -4.66 9.54 1.66
CA SER A 210 -5.89 8.94 1.11
C SER A 210 -6.27 7.61 1.78
N ASN A 211 -5.37 7.02 2.60
CA ASN A 211 -5.68 5.86 3.43
C ASN A 211 -6.96 6.04 4.27
N VAL A 212 -7.22 7.26 4.74
CA VAL A 212 -8.46 7.61 5.46
C VAL A 212 -9.68 7.46 4.56
N MET A 213 -9.60 7.95 3.31
CA MET A 213 -10.69 7.84 2.35
C MET A 213 -10.95 6.41 1.91
N TYR A 214 -9.88 5.62 1.76
CA TYR A 214 -10.01 4.20 1.44
C TYR A 214 -10.67 3.43 2.59
N GLY A 215 -10.30 3.71 3.84
CA GLY A 215 -10.95 3.13 5.01
C GLY A 215 -12.43 3.46 5.10
N LYS A 216 -12.82 4.72 4.83
CA LYS A 216 -14.23 5.15 4.78
C LYS A 216 -15.04 4.42 3.70
N LYS A 217 -14.41 3.87 2.68
CA LYS A 217 -15.06 3.17 1.57
C LYS A 217 -14.94 1.64 1.67
N THR A 218 -14.15 1.14 2.61
CA THR A 218 -14.00 -0.30 2.89
C THR A 218 -14.91 -0.66 4.06
N GLY A 219 -15.67 -1.72 3.92
CA GLY A 219 -16.50 -2.25 5.01
C GLY A 219 -15.67 -2.93 6.08
N ASN A 220 -16.35 -3.65 6.99
CA ASN A 220 -15.67 -4.54 7.92
C ASN A 220 -14.95 -5.65 7.14
N THR A 221 -13.74 -6.02 7.57
CA THR A 221 -12.92 -7.01 6.87
C THR A 221 -12.51 -8.16 7.79
N PRO A 222 -12.17 -9.34 7.25
CA PRO A 222 -11.85 -10.55 8.02
C PRO A 222 -10.70 -10.42 9.01
N ASP A 223 -9.87 -9.38 8.91
CA ASP A 223 -8.80 -9.09 9.85
C ASP A 223 -9.23 -8.29 11.08
N GLY A 224 -10.51 -7.90 11.15
CA GLY A 224 -11.09 -7.11 12.23
C GLY A 224 -11.06 -5.60 12.03
N HIS A 225 -10.62 -5.08 10.86
CA HIS A 225 -10.80 -3.67 10.51
C HIS A 225 -12.28 -3.32 10.43
N ARG A 226 -12.65 -2.15 10.96
CA ARG A 226 -14.03 -1.67 10.99
C ARG A 226 -14.26 -0.60 9.92
N HIS A 227 -15.46 -0.61 9.35
CA HIS A 227 -15.89 0.40 8.39
C HIS A 227 -15.64 1.82 8.92
N GLY A 228 -14.96 2.63 8.11
CA GLY A 228 -14.65 4.01 8.47
C GLY A 228 -13.29 4.22 9.14
N GLU A 229 -12.69 3.18 9.70
CA GLU A 229 -11.32 3.26 10.20
C GLU A 229 -10.34 3.47 9.05
N PRO A 230 -9.28 4.28 9.21
CA PRO A 230 -8.24 4.42 8.20
C PRO A 230 -7.57 3.08 7.90
N LEU A 231 -7.30 2.79 6.62
CA LEU A 231 -6.36 1.74 6.26
C LEU A 231 -4.93 2.17 6.61
N ALA A 232 -4.01 1.22 6.69
CA ALA A 232 -2.59 1.55 6.89
C ALA A 232 -2.07 2.45 5.77
N PRO A 233 -1.25 3.47 6.08
CA PRO A 233 -0.63 4.30 5.08
C PRO A 233 0.49 3.56 4.35
N GLY A 234 0.44 3.52 3.02
CA GLY A 234 1.45 2.84 2.19
C GLY A 234 1.56 1.36 2.51
N ALA A 235 2.78 0.89 2.74
CA ALA A 235 3.12 -0.50 3.06
C ALA A 235 3.20 -0.77 4.57
N ASN A 236 2.79 0.18 5.40
CA ASN A 236 2.79 0.00 6.85
C ASN A 236 1.89 -1.16 7.28
N PRO A 237 2.22 -1.83 8.39
CA PRO A 237 1.26 -2.66 9.10
C PRO A 237 0.01 -1.88 9.48
N MET A 238 -1.11 -2.56 9.65
CA MET A 238 -2.31 -1.95 10.24
C MET A 238 -2.02 -1.52 11.68
N SER A 239 -2.58 -0.37 12.08
CA SER A 239 -2.30 0.25 13.37
C SER A 239 -2.45 -0.72 14.55
N GLY A 240 -1.41 -0.80 15.39
CA GLY A 240 -1.39 -1.63 16.60
C GLY A 240 -1.20 -3.13 16.37
N ARG A 241 -0.86 -3.57 15.15
CA ARG A 241 -0.66 -5.00 14.84
C ARG A 241 0.79 -5.44 14.81
N ASP A 242 1.73 -4.53 14.65
CA ASP A 242 3.17 -4.74 14.65
C ASP A 242 3.72 -4.79 16.10
N VAL A 243 3.46 -5.89 16.78
CA VAL A 243 3.76 -6.07 18.22
C VAL A 243 5.14 -6.71 18.49
N SER A 244 5.84 -7.19 17.45
CA SER A 244 7.15 -7.84 17.58
C SER A 244 8.34 -6.89 17.54
N GLY A 245 8.06 -5.58 17.58
CA GLY A 245 9.07 -4.51 17.64
C GLY A 245 9.49 -3.98 16.27
N ALA A 246 10.33 -2.95 16.34
CA ALA A 246 10.71 -2.13 15.20
C ALA A 246 11.35 -2.90 14.04
N LEU A 247 12.31 -3.77 14.35
CA LEU A 247 13.03 -4.54 13.33
C LEU A 247 12.10 -5.51 12.61
N ALA A 248 11.21 -6.18 13.32
CA ALA A 248 10.24 -7.08 12.72
C ALA A 248 9.30 -6.34 11.76
N SER A 249 8.83 -5.14 12.16
CA SER A 249 7.99 -4.31 11.30
C SER A 249 8.72 -3.92 10.00
N LEU A 250 9.96 -3.48 10.09
CA LEU A 250 10.79 -3.13 8.94
C LEU A 250 11.12 -4.33 8.06
N ASN A 251 11.42 -5.48 8.65
CA ASN A 251 11.71 -6.71 7.91
C ASN A 251 10.51 -7.17 7.07
N SER A 252 9.30 -7.16 7.62
CA SER A 252 8.09 -7.49 6.85
C SER A 252 7.94 -6.60 5.62
N VAL A 253 8.15 -5.28 5.76
CA VAL A 253 8.05 -4.34 4.63
C VAL A 253 9.19 -4.55 3.63
N ALA A 254 10.41 -4.85 4.08
CA ALA A 254 11.56 -5.07 3.22
C ALA A 254 11.42 -6.31 2.30
N LYS A 255 10.58 -7.28 2.66
CA LYS A 255 10.27 -8.45 1.81
C LYS A 255 9.47 -8.11 0.54
N LEU A 256 8.80 -6.95 0.50
CA LEU A 256 8.04 -6.50 -0.66
C LEU A 256 9.00 -6.13 -1.81
N SER A 257 8.86 -6.77 -2.96
CA SER A 257 9.83 -6.65 -4.05
C SER A 257 9.66 -5.40 -4.89
N TYR A 258 10.72 -4.63 -5.05
CA TYR A 258 10.80 -3.52 -6.00
C TYR A 258 10.78 -3.96 -7.47
N THR A 259 10.96 -5.25 -7.77
CA THR A 259 10.73 -5.78 -9.13
C THR A 259 9.31 -5.50 -9.61
N TYR A 260 8.34 -5.58 -8.71
CA TYR A 260 6.92 -5.31 -9.00
C TYR A 260 6.51 -3.88 -8.62
N CYS A 261 7.25 -3.24 -7.71
CA CYS A 261 6.91 -1.93 -7.16
C CYS A 261 7.97 -0.86 -7.49
N ARG A 262 8.36 -0.75 -8.76
CA ARG A 262 9.40 0.20 -9.20
C ARG A 262 9.00 1.67 -9.04
N ASP A 263 7.72 1.96 -8.87
CA ASP A 263 7.24 3.32 -8.54
C ASP A 263 7.32 3.62 -7.03
N GLY A 264 7.80 2.68 -6.23
CA GLY A 264 8.16 2.86 -4.83
C GLY A 264 7.23 2.19 -3.82
N ILE A 265 7.79 1.93 -2.66
CA ILE A 265 7.10 1.34 -1.50
C ILE A 265 7.25 2.32 -0.35
N SER A 266 6.14 2.96 0.04
CA SER A 266 6.15 3.94 1.13
C SER A 266 6.09 3.22 2.47
N ASN A 267 7.07 3.50 3.33
CA ASN A 267 7.07 3.06 4.72
C ASN A 267 7.30 4.26 5.64
N THR A 268 6.51 4.35 6.70
CA THR A 268 6.65 5.35 7.75
C THR A 268 6.81 4.65 9.08
N PHE A 269 7.91 4.91 9.74
CA PHE A 269 8.28 4.27 10.98
C PHE A 269 8.31 5.29 12.10
N SER A 270 7.71 4.99 13.25
CA SER A 270 7.73 5.84 14.42
C SER A 270 8.37 5.10 15.59
N ILE A 271 9.33 5.75 16.25
CA ILE A 271 10.04 5.18 17.39
C ILE A 271 10.20 6.25 18.49
N THR A 272 10.12 5.80 19.73
CA THR A 272 10.42 6.68 20.87
C THR A 272 11.93 6.79 21.07
N PRO A 273 12.47 7.97 21.42
CA PRO A 273 13.90 8.14 21.69
C PRO A 273 14.47 7.12 22.67
N GLY A 274 13.74 6.84 23.74
CA GLY A 274 14.17 5.88 24.78
C GLY A 274 14.29 4.43 24.30
N ALA A 275 13.61 4.04 23.21
CA ALA A 275 13.76 2.72 22.60
C ALA A 275 15.05 2.61 21.77
N LEU A 276 15.63 3.73 21.37
CA LEU A 276 16.90 3.78 20.63
C LEU A 276 18.14 3.76 21.55
N GLY A 277 18.00 4.13 22.82
CA GLY A 277 19.13 4.15 23.76
C GLY A 277 18.96 5.19 24.87
N LYS A 278 19.91 5.23 25.79
CA LYS A 278 19.89 6.12 26.96
C LYS A 278 20.66 7.43 26.72
N THR A 279 21.57 7.44 25.77
CA THR A 279 22.38 8.61 25.40
C THR A 279 22.15 8.99 23.97
N ASP A 280 22.39 10.23 23.59
CA ASP A 280 22.25 10.73 22.21
C ASP A 280 23.11 9.91 21.25
N GLU A 281 24.32 9.54 21.66
CA GLU A 281 25.23 8.72 20.85
C GLU A 281 24.66 7.32 20.59
N GLU A 282 24.13 6.64 21.63
CA GLU A 282 23.46 5.35 21.48
C GLU A 282 22.24 5.47 20.56
N GLN A 283 21.43 6.51 20.73
CA GLN A 283 20.22 6.73 19.93
C GLN A 283 20.56 6.92 18.45
N VAL A 284 21.58 7.72 18.13
CA VAL A 284 22.02 7.94 16.76
C VAL A 284 22.59 6.65 16.16
N ASN A 285 23.48 5.97 16.87
CA ASN A 285 24.12 4.74 16.39
C ASN A 285 23.09 3.62 16.14
N ASN A 286 22.14 3.45 17.06
CA ASN A 286 21.10 2.43 16.91
C ASN A 286 20.11 2.78 15.80
N LEU A 287 19.74 4.04 15.60
CA LEU A 287 18.93 4.46 14.48
C LEU A 287 19.63 4.21 13.14
N VAL A 288 20.93 4.56 13.04
CA VAL A 288 21.74 4.30 11.85
C VAL A 288 21.82 2.79 11.56
N ALA A 289 22.01 1.97 12.60
CA ALA A 289 22.05 0.50 12.44
C ALA A 289 20.71 -0.07 11.94
N ILE A 290 19.58 0.40 12.49
CA ILE A 290 18.22 0.01 12.05
C ILE A 290 18.01 0.39 10.57
N MET A 291 18.31 1.63 10.21
CA MET A 291 18.19 2.12 8.84
C MET A 291 19.10 1.34 7.88
N GLY A 292 20.37 1.13 8.29
CA GLY A 292 21.34 0.36 7.50
C GLY A 292 20.88 -1.08 7.26
N GLY A 293 20.36 -1.76 8.27
CA GLY A 293 19.80 -3.10 8.14
C GLY A 293 18.57 -3.17 7.23
N TYR A 294 17.70 -2.16 7.29
CA TYR A 294 16.54 -2.05 6.41
C TYR A 294 16.95 -1.85 4.93
N PHE A 295 17.87 -0.91 4.68
CA PHE A 295 18.33 -0.63 3.31
C PHE A 295 19.21 -1.75 2.73
N ALA A 296 19.92 -2.50 3.56
CA ALA A 296 20.68 -3.68 3.13
C ALA A 296 19.79 -4.81 2.57
N GLN A 297 18.48 -4.77 2.84
CA GLN A 297 17.48 -5.70 2.30
C GLN A 297 16.82 -5.18 1.01
N ASN A 298 17.46 -4.28 0.26
CA ASN A 298 16.95 -3.66 -0.96
C ASN A 298 15.72 -2.76 -0.74
N ALA A 299 15.48 -2.29 0.47
CA ALA A 299 14.47 -1.27 0.73
C ALA A 299 14.99 0.13 0.30
N HIS A 300 14.09 0.99 -0.18
CA HIS A 300 14.46 2.29 -0.76
C HIS A 300 13.91 3.49 -0.03
N HIS A 301 12.83 3.34 0.70
CA HIS A 301 12.11 4.46 1.30
C HIS A 301 11.78 4.19 2.75
N LEU A 302 12.14 5.15 3.59
CA LEU A 302 11.76 5.16 5.00
C LEU A 302 11.57 6.60 5.48
N ASN A 303 10.38 6.93 5.98
CA ASN A 303 10.17 8.11 6.81
C ASN A 303 10.30 7.70 8.28
N VAL A 304 11.10 8.41 9.04
CA VAL A 304 11.30 8.13 10.46
C VAL A 304 10.77 9.29 11.30
N ASN A 305 9.85 8.98 12.21
CA ASN A 305 9.44 9.89 13.27
C ASN A 305 10.09 9.45 14.58
N VAL A 306 10.91 10.30 15.17
CA VAL A 306 11.49 10.05 16.51
C VAL A 306 10.79 10.96 17.49
N LEU A 307 9.73 10.47 18.11
CA LEU A 307 8.82 11.25 18.94
C LEU A 307 8.34 10.41 20.13
N ASN A 308 8.10 11.05 21.26
CA ASN A 308 7.43 10.41 22.38
C ASN A 308 5.95 10.86 22.47
N ARG A 309 5.16 10.09 23.20
CA ARG A 309 3.74 10.35 23.36
C ARG A 309 3.47 11.66 24.08
N GLU A 310 4.30 11.98 25.07
CA GLU A 310 4.19 13.20 25.87
C GLU A 310 4.31 14.44 24.99
N THR A 311 5.28 14.48 24.08
CA THR A 311 5.44 15.57 23.10
C THR A 311 4.22 15.68 22.18
N LEU A 312 3.71 14.55 21.69
CA LEU A 312 2.53 14.55 20.82
C LEU A 312 1.27 15.04 21.54
N MET A 313 1.06 14.63 22.79
CA MET A 313 -0.07 15.08 23.61
C MET A 313 0.05 16.57 23.95
N ALA A 314 1.24 17.02 24.33
CA ALA A 314 1.48 18.43 24.60
C ALA A 314 1.25 19.32 23.35
N ALA A 315 1.67 18.84 22.18
CA ALA A 315 1.42 19.54 20.93
C ALA A 315 -0.07 19.55 20.54
N TYR A 316 -0.80 18.48 20.86
CA TYR A 316 -2.24 18.42 20.64
C TYR A 316 -3.00 19.41 21.56
N GLU A 317 -2.59 19.53 22.82
CA GLU A 317 -3.21 20.43 23.81
C GLU A 317 -2.81 21.92 23.60
N HIS A 318 -1.56 22.14 23.14
CA HIS A 318 -0.95 23.46 22.99
C HIS A 318 -0.21 23.61 21.65
N PRO A 319 -0.91 23.56 20.50
CA PRO A 319 -0.27 23.59 19.18
C PRO A 319 0.56 24.87 18.94
N GLU A 320 0.21 25.98 19.56
CA GLU A 320 0.94 27.25 19.47
C GLU A 320 2.36 27.19 20.04
N GLN A 321 2.66 26.21 20.91
CA GLN A 321 3.99 26.00 21.48
C GLN A 321 4.88 25.09 20.61
N TYR A 322 4.29 24.44 19.61
CA TYR A 322 4.97 23.47 18.74
C TYR A 322 4.84 23.82 17.23
N PRO A 323 5.07 25.09 16.81
CA PRO A 323 4.80 25.53 15.45
C PRO A 323 5.64 24.83 14.37
N ASN A 324 6.72 24.19 14.77
CA ASN A 324 7.64 23.48 13.86
C ASN A 324 7.57 21.95 14.00
N LEU A 325 6.67 21.42 14.82
CA LEU A 325 6.51 19.99 14.96
C LEU A 325 5.89 19.43 13.69
N THR A 326 6.66 18.59 13.01
CA THR A 326 6.26 17.95 11.77
C THR A 326 6.24 16.44 11.95
N ILE A 327 5.13 15.81 11.58
CA ILE A 327 4.97 14.35 11.60
C ILE A 327 4.88 13.85 10.16
N ARG A 328 5.64 12.82 9.84
CA ARG A 328 5.59 12.13 8.55
C ARG A 328 4.51 11.07 8.54
N VAL A 329 3.69 11.05 7.48
CA VAL A 329 2.68 10.02 7.22
C VAL A 329 2.74 9.65 5.75
N SER A 330 3.19 8.45 5.42
CA SER A 330 3.23 7.92 4.04
C SER A 330 3.80 8.90 2.99
N GLY A 331 4.95 9.48 3.28
CA GLY A 331 5.62 10.45 2.41
C GLY A 331 5.08 11.89 2.53
N TYR A 332 4.09 12.12 3.37
CA TYR A 332 3.52 13.45 3.62
C TYR A 332 4.03 13.99 4.97
N ALA A 333 4.22 15.30 5.05
CA ALA A 333 4.54 15.99 6.29
C ALA A 333 3.32 16.79 6.74
N VAL A 334 2.91 16.56 7.97
CA VAL A 334 1.80 17.29 8.61
C VAL A 334 2.40 18.13 9.73
N ASN A 335 2.16 19.43 9.71
CA ASN A 335 2.46 20.31 10.83
C ASN A 335 1.29 20.28 11.81
N PHE A 336 1.64 20.33 13.10
CA PHE A 336 0.66 20.41 14.19
C PHE A 336 0.00 21.79 14.24
#